data_9b8588e155295ac6592d68435c695149
#
_entry.id   9b8588e155295ac6592d68435c695149
#
_cell.length_a   1.000
_cell.length_b   1.000
_cell.length_c   1.000
_cell.angle_alpha   90.00
_cell.angle_beta   90.00
_cell.angle_gamma   90.00
#
_symmetry.space_group_name_H-M   'P 1'
#
loop_
_entity.id
_entity.type
_entity.pdbx_description
1 polymer ?
#
loop_
_entity_poly.entity_id
_entity_poly.type
_entity_poly.pdbx_seq_one_letter_code
_entity_poly.pdbx_strand_id
1 'polypeptide(L)'
;MRIINVFANDTALSKETKKLLKRKLEKSDFIVPRDYDPNAELIICIGGDGSFLETLHKYNFPEIPFIGINTGHLGFFQELHPDGLDEFIFKYKQGKYEIQHLKTVKAEVTVGGERFVYKGLNEVLIKGEMSRAIHLNISIGDSFIERFSGDGILVSTPAGSTAYNYSLGGSIVDPRLNLLQVAPIAPMNTTAYRSFTSSIILPPDLSIRINPEYNGDPGLLIVPDGMEYLHEG
;
A
#
# COMPACT_ATOMS: atom_id res chain seq x y z
N MET A 1 26.10 17.35 -2.91
CA MET A 1 25.44 17.62 -1.62
C MET A 1 24.35 16.57 -1.43
N ARG A 2 24.23 15.98 -0.25
CA ARG A 2 23.26 14.89 0.03
C ARG A 2 21.91 15.49 0.41
N ILE A 3 20.86 15.13 -0.32
CA ILE A 3 19.51 15.69 -0.17
C ILE A 3 18.61 14.65 0.50
N ILE A 4 17.86 15.06 1.52
CA ILE A 4 16.89 14.20 2.22
C ILE A 4 15.53 14.90 2.24
N ASN A 5 14.52 14.28 1.68
CA ASN A 5 13.15 14.73 1.80
C ASN A 5 12.58 14.36 3.18
N VAL A 6 11.89 15.29 3.84
CA VAL A 6 11.26 15.05 5.16
C VAL A 6 9.80 15.47 5.11
N PHE A 7 8.91 14.52 5.29
CA PHE A 7 7.47 14.75 5.36
C PHE A 7 6.93 14.40 6.74
N ALA A 8 5.88 15.05 7.17
CA ALA A 8 5.22 14.82 8.45
C ALA A 8 3.73 15.05 8.30
N ASN A 9 2.94 14.27 9.01
CA ASN A 9 1.51 14.53 9.15
C ASN A 9 1.25 15.80 9.98
N ASP A 10 -0.02 16.16 10.11
CA ASP A 10 -0.43 17.43 10.72
C ASP A 10 -0.42 17.46 12.25
N THR A 11 -0.08 16.36 12.93
CA THR A 11 -0.03 16.33 14.40
C THR A 11 1.06 17.24 14.95
N ALA A 12 0.84 17.78 16.15
CA ALA A 12 1.81 18.68 16.81
C ALA A 12 3.17 18.00 17.00
N LEU A 13 3.17 16.72 17.45
CA LEU A 13 4.38 15.96 17.69
C LEU A 13 5.18 15.72 16.40
N SER A 14 4.48 15.35 15.31
CA SER A 14 5.14 15.14 14.00
C SER A 14 5.76 16.43 13.47
N LYS A 15 5.07 17.56 13.59
CA LYS A 15 5.59 18.87 13.19
C LYS A 15 6.81 19.30 14.00
N GLU A 16 6.80 19.04 15.30
CA GLU A 16 7.93 19.32 16.20
C GLU A 16 9.12 18.42 15.86
N THR A 17 8.87 17.12 15.70
CA THR A 17 9.88 16.13 15.30
C THR A 17 10.50 16.51 13.95
N LYS A 18 9.69 16.94 12.97
CA LYS A 18 10.21 17.44 11.68
C LYS A 18 11.14 18.62 11.84
N LYS A 19 10.77 19.60 12.65
CA LYS A 19 11.62 20.79 12.92
C LYS A 19 12.95 20.40 13.58
N LEU A 20 12.89 19.47 14.55
CA LEU A 20 14.08 18.96 15.23
C LEU A 20 14.99 18.20 14.28
N LEU A 21 14.42 17.24 13.53
CA LEU A 21 15.14 16.43 12.55
C LEU A 21 15.81 17.30 11.48
N LYS A 22 15.08 18.26 10.91
CA LYS A 22 15.63 19.17 9.90
C LYS A 22 16.87 19.87 10.43
N ARG A 23 16.82 20.46 11.62
CA ARG A 23 17.99 21.13 12.25
C ARG A 23 19.18 20.20 12.45
N LYS A 24 18.92 18.93 12.84
CA LYS A 24 19.98 17.94 13.05
C LYS A 24 20.61 17.49 11.72
N LEU A 25 19.79 17.28 10.69
CA LEU A 25 20.26 16.92 9.34
C LEU A 25 21.12 18.05 8.73
N GLU A 26 20.65 19.30 8.80
CA GLU A 26 21.38 20.45 8.29
C GLU A 26 22.74 20.65 9.01
N LYS A 27 22.81 20.41 10.33
CA LYS A 27 24.07 20.38 11.09
C LYS A 27 25.00 19.23 10.71
N SER A 28 24.47 18.22 10.04
CA SER A 28 25.19 17.02 9.59
C SER A 28 25.49 17.03 8.09
N ASP A 29 25.47 18.23 7.46
CA ASP A 29 25.79 18.50 6.07
C ASP A 29 24.78 17.91 5.05
N PHE A 30 23.53 17.66 5.47
CA PHE A 30 22.43 17.32 4.56
C PHE A 30 21.63 18.56 4.19
N ILE A 31 21.08 18.54 2.96
CA ILE A 31 20.09 19.51 2.52
C ILE A 31 18.70 18.91 2.76
N VAL A 32 17.84 19.67 3.43
CA VAL A 32 16.43 19.33 3.61
C VAL A 32 15.59 20.36 2.84
N PRO A 33 15.16 20.05 1.63
CA PRO A 33 14.39 20.96 0.79
C PRO A 33 13.03 21.29 1.44
N ARG A 34 12.41 22.38 1.00
CA ARG A 34 11.05 22.74 1.44
C ARG A 34 10.00 21.84 0.80
N ASP A 35 10.16 21.62 -0.50
CA ASP A 35 9.29 20.81 -1.34
C ASP A 35 10.01 19.51 -1.74
N TYR A 36 9.28 18.60 -2.37
CA TYR A 36 9.84 17.34 -2.86
C TYR A 36 10.96 17.57 -3.88
N ASP A 37 12.10 16.96 -3.64
CA ASP A 37 13.22 16.92 -4.59
C ASP A 37 13.37 15.48 -5.10
N PRO A 38 13.22 15.22 -6.40
CA PRO A 38 13.36 13.88 -6.98
C PRO A 38 14.82 13.35 -6.95
N ASN A 39 15.80 14.22 -6.69
CA ASN A 39 17.21 13.82 -6.57
C ASN A 39 17.60 13.50 -5.13
N ALA A 40 16.66 13.46 -4.20
CA ALA A 40 16.93 13.07 -2.82
C ALA A 40 17.38 11.60 -2.75
N GLU A 41 18.31 11.31 -1.86
CA GLU A 41 18.79 9.95 -1.62
C GLU A 41 17.96 9.18 -0.60
N LEU A 42 17.08 9.87 0.14
CA LEU A 42 16.23 9.30 1.19
C LEU A 42 14.96 10.14 1.35
N ILE A 43 13.86 9.46 1.64
CA ILE A 43 12.60 10.07 2.09
C ILE A 43 12.33 9.63 3.53
N ILE A 44 12.15 10.60 4.43
CA ILE A 44 11.79 10.36 5.83
C ILE A 44 10.33 10.76 6.05
N CYS A 45 9.51 9.79 6.46
CA CYS A 45 8.09 9.99 6.78
C CYS A 45 7.89 10.01 8.28
N ILE A 46 7.34 11.10 8.83
CA ILE A 46 7.10 11.27 10.27
C ILE A 46 5.59 11.18 10.53
N GLY A 47 5.19 10.14 11.25
CA GLY A 47 3.77 9.85 11.50
C GLY A 47 3.53 8.39 11.84
N GLY A 48 2.41 7.86 11.39
CA GLY A 48 2.08 6.42 11.38
C GLY A 48 2.12 5.84 9.96
N ASP A 49 1.72 4.56 9.81
CA ASP A 49 1.69 3.86 8.51
C ASP A 49 0.88 4.62 7.45
N GLY A 50 -0.25 5.23 7.84
CA GLY A 50 -1.04 6.05 6.92
C GLY A 50 -0.24 7.20 6.30
N SER A 51 0.57 7.90 7.09
CA SER A 51 1.42 9.00 6.59
C SER A 51 2.53 8.50 5.64
N PHE A 52 3.01 7.29 5.88
CA PHE A 52 3.98 6.64 5.01
C PHE A 52 3.36 6.31 3.66
N LEU A 53 2.20 5.64 3.66
CA LEU A 53 1.45 5.29 2.46
C LEU A 53 1.02 6.53 1.68
N GLU A 54 0.49 7.54 2.36
CA GLU A 54 0.11 8.82 1.74
C GLU A 54 1.28 9.49 1.01
N THR A 55 2.47 9.49 1.63
CA THR A 55 3.68 10.05 1.02
C THR A 55 4.11 9.23 -0.20
N LEU A 56 4.05 7.91 -0.10
CA LEU A 56 4.39 7.01 -1.19
C LEU A 56 3.50 7.22 -2.43
N HIS A 57 2.17 7.31 -2.22
CA HIS A 57 1.20 7.58 -3.28
C HIS A 57 1.33 8.98 -3.86
N LYS A 58 1.49 10.00 -3.01
CA LYS A 58 1.62 11.40 -3.42
C LYS A 58 2.75 11.62 -4.43
N TYR A 59 3.84 10.88 -4.27
CA TYR A 59 5.00 10.97 -5.16
C TYR A 59 5.12 9.79 -6.14
N ASN A 60 4.02 9.05 -6.34
CA ASN A 60 3.88 7.98 -7.33
C ASN A 60 4.96 6.90 -7.21
N PHE A 61 5.19 6.42 -5.99
CA PHE A 61 6.12 5.32 -5.72
C PHE A 61 7.53 5.58 -6.28
N PRO A 62 8.23 6.63 -5.83
CA PRO A 62 9.56 6.95 -6.34
C PRO A 62 10.57 5.86 -5.95
N GLU A 63 11.59 5.66 -6.80
CA GLU A 63 12.69 4.72 -6.53
C GLU A 63 13.73 5.30 -5.54
N ILE A 64 13.26 5.97 -4.50
CA ILE A 64 14.07 6.53 -3.43
C ILE A 64 13.78 5.71 -2.17
N PRO A 65 14.79 5.30 -1.37
CA PRO A 65 14.56 4.65 -0.09
C PRO A 65 13.68 5.48 0.85
N PHE A 66 12.84 4.80 1.61
CA PHE A 66 11.96 5.39 2.62
C PHE A 66 12.36 4.91 4.01
N ILE A 67 12.17 5.75 5.02
CA ILE A 67 12.20 5.37 6.43
C ILE A 67 11.13 6.11 7.21
N GLY A 68 10.48 5.42 8.13
CA GLY A 68 9.44 5.98 8.98
C GLY A 68 9.94 6.35 10.37
N ILE A 69 9.48 7.50 10.89
CA ILE A 69 9.64 7.90 12.29
C ILE A 69 8.27 7.86 12.96
N ASN A 70 8.12 7.01 13.97
CA ASN A 70 6.86 6.83 14.68
C ASN A 70 6.58 8.01 15.63
N THR A 71 5.46 8.68 15.42
CA THR A 71 4.91 9.70 16.32
C THR A 71 3.47 9.41 16.75
N GLY A 72 3.01 8.18 16.54
CA GLY A 72 1.67 7.70 16.85
C GLY A 72 1.67 6.31 17.46
N HIS A 73 0.68 5.51 17.08
CA HIS A 73 0.63 4.11 17.48
C HIS A 73 1.67 3.27 16.74
N LEU A 74 1.98 2.09 17.29
CA LEU A 74 2.88 1.13 16.66
C LEU A 74 2.44 0.83 15.23
N GLY A 75 3.36 0.93 14.27
CA GLY A 75 3.16 0.64 12.86
C GLY A 75 4.21 -0.31 12.33
N PHE A 76 4.06 -0.74 11.08
CA PHE A 76 4.97 -1.69 10.43
C PHE A 76 6.08 -1.00 9.62
N PHE A 77 5.85 0.26 9.19
CA PHE A 77 6.78 1.02 8.34
C PHE A 77 7.60 2.06 9.12
N GLN A 78 7.36 2.23 10.42
CA GLN A 78 8.09 3.17 11.27
C GLN A 78 9.14 2.43 12.09
N GLU A 79 10.37 2.48 11.64
CA GLU A 79 11.51 1.82 12.30
C GLU A 79 12.18 2.68 13.37
N LEU A 80 11.92 3.99 13.35
CA LEU A 80 12.58 4.95 14.23
C LEU A 80 11.60 5.59 15.22
N HIS A 81 12.15 5.94 16.38
CA HIS A 81 11.48 6.75 17.38
C HIS A 81 12.10 8.16 17.42
N PRO A 82 11.35 9.22 17.79
CA PRO A 82 11.92 10.59 17.89
C PRO A 82 13.16 10.72 18.78
N ASP A 83 13.29 9.85 19.77
CA ASP A 83 14.46 9.86 20.67
C ASP A 83 15.74 9.30 20.02
N GLY A 84 15.60 8.53 18.91
CA GLY A 84 16.71 7.88 18.20
C GLY A 84 17.33 8.69 17.05
N LEU A 85 16.96 9.96 16.87
CA LEU A 85 17.38 10.74 15.69
C LEU A 85 18.90 10.92 15.55
N ASP A 86 19.62 11.13 16.66
CA ASP A 86 21.07 11.31 16.62
C ASP A 86 21.79 10.02 16.22
N GLU A 87 21.36 8.91 16.77
CA GLU A 87 21.89 7.59 16.44
C GLU A 87 21.61 7.23 14.97
N PHE A 88 20.39 7.51 14.51
CA PHE A 88 20.02 7.32 13.11
C PHE A 88 20.93 8.10 12.16
N ILE A 89 21.07 9.41 12.38
CA ILE A 89 21.90 10.28 11.53
C ILE A 89 23.36 9.80 11.54
N PHE A 90 23.88 9.42 12.70
CA PHE A 90 25.23 8.89 12.82
C PHE A 90 25.43 7.59 12.03
N LYS A 91 24.52 6.61 12.19
CA LYS A 91 24.56 5.35 11.46
C LYS A 91 24.39 5.57 9.96
N TYR A 92 23.44 6.41 9.55
CA TYR A 92 23.17 6.73 8.15
C TYR A 92 24.38 7.35 7.45
N LYS A 93 25.07 8.31 8.11
CA LYS A 93 26.33 8.90 7.59
C LYS A 93 27.43 7.86 7.37
N GLN A 94 27.48 6.81 8.17
CA GLN A 94 28.46 5.73 8.10
C GLN A 94 28.06 4.60 7.13
N GLY A 95 26.90 4.67 6.49
CA GLY A 95 26.40 3.59 5.65
C GLY A 95 26.01 2.32 6.45
N LYS A 96 25.77 2.44 7.75
CA LYS A 96 25.38 1.31 8.63
C LYS A 96 23.86 1.13 8.63
N TYR A 97 23.34 0.73 7.50
CA TYR A 97 21.92 0.40 7.29
C TYR A 97 21.80 -0.66 6.19
N GLU A 98 20.65 -1.30 6.15
CA GLU A 98 20.27 -2.20 5.07
C GLU A 98 19.03 -1.64 4.37
N ILE A 99 18.90 -1.92 3.07
CA ILE A 99 17.72 -1.54 2.29
C ILE A 99 16.91 -2.81 2.05
N GLN A 100 15.68 -2.83 2.55
CA GLN A 100 14.72 -3.87 2.26
C GLN A 100 13.91 -3.50 1.01
N HIS A 101 13.89 -4.38 0.02
CA HIS A 101 13.09 -4.20 -1.20
C HIS A 101 11.72 -4.83 -1.02
N LEU A 102 10.69 -4.00 -0.88
CA LEU A 102 9.30 -4.43 -0.84
C LEU A 102 8.70 -4.47 -2.24
N LYS A 103 7.82 -5.44 -2.48
CA LYS A 103 7.08 -5.54 -3.74
C LYS A 103 5.73 -4.82 -3.59
N THR A 104 5.28 -4.22 -4.68
CA THR A 104 3.96 -3.61 -4.78
C THR A 104 3.04 -4.47 -5.63
N VAL A 105 1.74 -4.39 -5.38
CA VAL A 105 0.71 -4.91 -6.30
C VAL A 105 0.33 -3.82 -7.28
N LYS A 106 0.20 -4.18 -8.56
CA LYS A 106 -0.26 -3.28 -9.62
C LYS A 106 -1.63 -3.73 -10.12
N ALA A 107 -2.58 -2.81 -10.18
CA ALA A 107 -3.87 -3.02 -10.82
C ALA A 107 -3.97 -2.18 -12.10
N GLU A 108 -4.39 -2.82 -13.19
CA GLU A 108 -4.71 -2.18 -14.46
C GLU A 108 -6.21 -2.26 -14.68
N VAL A 109 -6.85 -1.11 -14.77
CA VAL A 109 -8.31 -1.00 -14.92
C VAL A 109 -8.62 -0.42 -16.28
N THR A 110 -9.52 -1.04 -17.01
CA THR A 110 -9.99 -0.56 -18.31
C THR A 110 -11.49 -0.31 -18.24
N VAL A 111 -11.90 0.92 -18.48
CA VAL A 111 -13.31 1.36 -18.47
C VAL A 111 -13.54 2.28 -19.66
N GLY A 112 -14.57 2.03 -20.45
CA GLY A 112 -14.91 2.86 -21.61
C GLY A 112 -13.78 2.97 -22.67
N GLY A 113 -12.83 2.03 -22.67
CA GLY A 113 -11.64 2.07 -23.54
C GLY A 113 -10.46 2.87 -22.96
N GLU A 114 -10.63 3.53 -21.83
CA GLU A 114 -9.55 4.20 -21.11
C GLU A 114 -8.87 3.24 -20.14
N ARG A 115 -7.55 3.40 -19.97
CA ARG A 115 -6.73 2.55 -19.09
C ARG A 115 -6.17 3.37 -17.93
N PHE A 116 -6.40 2.88 -16.72
CA PHE A 116 -5.90 3.42 -15.47
C PHE A 116 -4.94 2.42 -14.82
N VAL A 117 -3.92 2.93 -14.12
CA VAL A 117 -2.94 2.09 -13.42
C VAL A 117 -2.82 2.53 -11.98
N TYR A 118 -3.05 1.61 -11.06
CA TYR A 118 -2.93 1.81 -9.62
C TYR A 118 -1.86 0.90 -9.04
N LYS A 119 -1.22 1.36 -7.99
CA LYS A 119 -0.25 0.56 -7.23
C LYS A 119 -0.65 0.58 -5.76
N GLY A 120 -0.42 -0.53 -5.06
CA GLY A 120 -0.55 -0.62 -3.61
C GLY A 120 0.72 -1.22 -3.01
N LEU A 121 1.18 -0.69 -1.89
CA LEU A 121 2.25 -1.30 -1.10
C LEU A 121 1.68 -2.44 -0.26
N ASN A 122 0.55 -2.22 0.40
CA ASN A 122 -0.15 -3.25 1.16
C ASN A 122 -1.06 -4.08 0.27
N GLU A 123 -2.03 -3.44 -0.40
CA GLU A 123 -3.05 -4.14 -1.16
C GLU A 123 -3.74 -3.24 -2.19
N VAL A 124 -4.49 -3.90 -3.08
CA VAL A 124 -5.55 -3.28 -3.87
C VAL A 124 -6.85 -4.02 -3.57
N LEU A 125 -7.85 -3.27 -3.11
CA LEU A 125 -9.20 -3.76 -2.88
C LEU A 125 -10.09 -3.38 -4.06
N ILE A 126 -10.94 -4.31 -4.49
CA ILE A 126 -12.03 -4.11 -5.44
C ILE A 126 -13.33 -4.34 -4.69
N LYS A 127 -14.19 -3.34 -4.58
CA LYS A 127 -15.47 -3.42 -3.89
C LYS A 127 -16.57 -2.70 -4.66
N GLY A 128 -17.82 -3.01 -4.36
CA GLY A 128 -18.97 -2.27 -4.88
C GLY A 128 -19.11 -0.89 -4.25
N GLU A 129 -19.61 0.06 -5.01
CA GLU A 129 -20.12 1.30 -4.47
C GLU A 129 -21.38 1.02 -3.60
N MET A 130 -21.68 1.88 -2.65
CA MET A 130 -22.91 1.84 -1.85
C MET A 130 -23.16 0.53 -1.07
N SER A 131 -22.15 -0.20 -0.64
CA SER A 131 -22.29 -1.42 0.19
C SER A 131 -23.27 -2.46 -0.36
N ARG A 132 -23.28 -2.66 -1.69
CA ARG A 132 -24.02 -3.72 -2.35
C ARG A 132 -23.09 -4.88 -2.68
N ALA A 133 -23.65 -6.10 -2.60
CA ALA A 133 -22.94 -7.27 -3.11
C ALA A 133 -22.65 -7.11 -4.62
N ILE A 134 -21.46 -7.47 -5.01
CA ILE A 134 -21.00 -7.44 -6.41
C ILE A 134 -20.85 -8.86 -6.95
N HIS A 135 -20.99 -8.99 -8.26
CA HIS A 135 -20.81 -10.24 -8.97
C HIS A 135 -19.63 -10.11 -9.93
N LEU A 136 -18.61 -10.92 -9.70
CA LEU A 136 -17.34 -10.83 -10.42
C LEU A 136 -16.99 -12.17 -11.07
N ASN A 137 -16.54 -12.12 -12.30
CA ASN A 137 -15.88 -13.24 -12.95
C ASN A 137 -14.38 -13.17 -12.68
N ILE A 138 -13.86 -14.18 -11.96
CA ILE A 138 -12.45 -14.23 -11.55
C ILE A 138 -11.72 -15.27 -12.38
N SER A 139 -10.59 -14.85 -12.97
CA SER A 139 -9.65 -15.73 -13.65
C SER A 139 -8.24 -15.52 -13.09
N ILE A 140 -7.44 -16.58 -13.02
CA ILE A 140 -6.04 -16.56 -12.62
C ILE A 140 -5.21 -17.10 -13.79
N GLY A 141 -4.29 -16.28 -14.29
CA GLY A 141 -3.67 -16.55 -15.57
C GLY A 141 -4.73 -16.65 -16.67
N ASP A 142 -4.70 -17.74 -17.44
CA ASP A 142 -5.69 -18.01 -18.50
C ASP A 142 -6.85 -18.90 -18.05
N SER A 143 -6.92 -19.27 -16.77
CA SER A 143 -7.93 -20.16 -16.23
C SER A 143 -9.04 -19.38 -15.54
N PHE A 144 -10.29 -19.60 -15.97
CA PHE A 144 -11.47 -19.15 -15.25
C PHE A 144 -11.57 -19.94 -13.94
N ILE A 145 -11.71 -19.24 -12.82
CA ILE A 145 -11.80 -19.83 -11.48
C ILE A 145 -13.24 -19.94 -11.04
N GLU A 146 -13.94 -18.79 -10.94
CA GLU A 146 -15.32 -18.80 -10.49
C GLU A 146 -16.06 -17.49 -10.78
N ARG A 147 -17.40 -17.56 -10.61
CA ARG A 147 -18.27 -16.40 -10.43
C ARG A 147 -18.37 -16.10 -8.94
N PHE A 148 -17.65 -15.11 -8.51
CA PHE A 148 -17.67 -14.64 -7.14
C PHE A 148 -18.89 -13.75 -6.89
N SER A 149 -19.49 -13.88 -5.70
CA SER A 149 -20.52 -12.97 -5.19
C SER A 149 -20.17 -12.61 -3.75
N GLY A 150 -20.16 -11.33 -3.42
CA GLY A 150 -19.80 -10.84 -2.10
C GLY A 150 -19.61 -9.32 -2.11
N ASP A 151 -18.98 -8.77 -1.06
CA ASP A 151 -18.76 -7.33 -0.95
C ASP A 151 -17.50 -6.86 -1.71
N GLY A 152 -16.56 -7.77 -1.99
CA GLY A 152 -15.34 -7.42 -2.71
C GLY A 152 -14.26 -8.49 -2.72
N ILE A 153 -13.17 -8.15 -3.37
CA ILE A 153 -11.93 -8.94 -3.44
C ILE A 153 -10.76 -8.04 -3.06
N LEU A 154 -9.91 -8.53 -2.19
CA LEU A 154 -8.66 -7.87 -1.81
C LEU A 154 -7.48 -8.66 -2.38
N VAL A 155 -6.53 -7.97 -3.01
CA VAL A 155 -5.27 -8.54 -3.49
C VAL A 155 -4.13 -7.90 -2.70
N SER A 156 -3.49 -8.68 -1.83
CA SER A 156 -2.47 -8.22 -0.89
C SER A 156 -1.08 -8.66 -1.28
N THR A 157 -0.11 -7.81 -0.97
CA THR A 157 1.32 -8.13 -1.00
C THR A 157 1.75 -8.80 0.31
N PRO A 158 2.96 -9.37 0.42
CA PRO A 158 3.51 -9.81 1.69
C PRO A 158 3.59 -8.69 2.75
N ALA A 159 3.96 -7.46 2.35
CA ALA A 159 4.01 -6.31 3.26
C ALA A 159 2.61 -5.96 3.81
N GLY A 160 1.57 -6.08 2.96
CA GLY A 160 0.18 -5.86 3.34
C GLY A 160 -0.47 -7.00 4.09
N SER A 161 0.22 -8.14 4.28
CA SER A 161 -0.36 -9.33 4.91
C SER A 161 -0.85 -9.08 6.35
N THR A 162 -0.28 -8.11 7.04
CA THR A 162 -0.66 -7.69 8.40
C THR A 162 -1.67 -6.54 8.43
N ALA A 163 -2.01 -5.96 7.27
CA ALA A 163 -2.99 -4.89 7.11
C ALA A 163 -4.42 -5.45 6.97
N TYR A 164 -5.20 -4.93 6.05
CA TYR A 164 -6.61 -5.37 5.89
C TYR A 164 -6.74 -6.86 5.54
N ASN A 165 -5.77 -7.42 4.83
CA ASN A 165 -5.69 -8.86 4.55
C ASN A 165 -5.82 -9.71 5.84
N TYR A 166 -5.16 -9.31 6.93
CA TYR A 166 -5.25 -10.02 8.21
C TYR A 166 -6.66 -10.04 8.78
N SER A 167 -7.37 -8.92 8.68
CA SER A 167 -8.78 -8.81 9.14
C SER A 167 -9.73 -9.68 8.33
N LEU A 168 -9.37 -10.06 7.11
CA LEU A 168 -10.13 -10.96 6.24
C LEU A 168 -9.73 -12.45 6.42
N GLY A 169 -8.91 -12.77 7.40
CA GLY A 169 -8.44 -14.14 7.65
C GLY A 169 -7.32 -14.59 6.72
N GLY A 170 -6.67 -13.66 6.02
CA GLY A 170 -5.45 -13.95 5.26
C GLY A 170 -4.26 -14.27 6.15
N SER A 171 -3.29 -15.00 5.62
CA SER A 171 -2.09 -15.39 6.36
C SER A 171 -1.12 -14.23 6.51
N ILE A 172 -0.44 -14.15 7.66
CA ILE A 172 0.74 -13.28 7.83
C ILE A 172 1.88 -13.88 7.02
N VAL A 173 2.54 -13.04 6.23
CA VAL A 173 3.61 -13.44 5.33
C VAL A 173 4.85 -12.58 5.59
N ASP A 174 6.01 -13.22 5.63
CA ASP A 174 7.30 -12.51 5.70
C ASP A 174 7.45 -11.61 4.45
N PRO A 175 7.71 -10.30 4.61
CA PRO A 175 7.77 -9.35 3.50
C PRO A 175 8.92 -9.62 2.50
N ARG A 176 9.86 -10.50 2.83
CA ARG A 176 10.92 -10.96 1.92
C ARG A 176 10.44 -11.98 0.89
N LEU A 177 9.29 -12.61 1.12
CA LEU A 177 8.70 -13.53 0.15
C LEU A 177 8.11 -12.76 -1.03
N ASN A 178 7.99 -13.44 -2.16
CA ASN A 178 7.41 -12.86 -3.37
C ASN A 178 6.17 -13.68 -3.77
N LEU A 179 5.01 -13.17 -3.42
CA LEU A 179 3.72 -13.79 -3.69
C LEU A 179 2.60 -12.74 -3.65
N LEU A 180 1.39 -13.13 -4.02
CA LEU A 180 0.16 -12.36 -3.81
C LEU A 180 -0.83 -13.21 -3.01
N GLN A 181 -1.63 -12.57 -2.17
CA GLN A 181 -2.81 -13.19 -1.55
C GLN A 181 -4.08 -12.56 -2.13
N VAL A 182 -5.03 -13.40 -2.48
CA VAL A 182 -6.38 -12.97 -2.90
C VAL A 182 -7.34 -13.35 -1.79
N ALA A 183 -7.90 -12.37 -1.11
CA ALA A 183 -8.84 -12.59 -0.01
C ALA A 183 -10.25 -12.14 -0.39
N PRO A 184 -11.29 -12.96 -0.20
CA PRO A 184 -12.67 -12.58 -0.43
C PRO A 184 -13.19 -11.73 0.72
N ILE A 185 -14.09 -10.79 0.42
CA ILE A 185 -14.79 -9.96 1.42
C ILE A 185 -16.26 -10.37 1.43
N ALA A 186 -16.73 -10.82 2.59
CA ALA A 186 -18.11 -11.28 2.81
C ALA A 186 -18.64 -12.17 1.65
N PRO A 187 -17.95 -13.28 1.30
CA PRO A 187 -18.35 -14.12 0.18
C PRO A 187 -19.74 -14.73 0.43
N MET A 188 -20.60 -14.70 -0.57
CA MET A 188 -21.94 -15.26 -0.49
C MET A 188 -21.91 -16.75 -0.84
N ASN A 189 -22.40 -17.60 0.08
CA ASN A 189 -22.59 -19.02 -0.14
C ASN A 189 -24.05 -19.44 0.15
N THR A 190 -24.78 -19.62 -0.91
CA THR A 190 -26.22 -20.03 -0.90
C THR A 190 -26.41 -21.17 -1.90
N THR A 191 -27.65 -21.57 -2.11
CA THR A 191 -27.99 -22.52 -3.17
C THR A 191 -27.70 -21.99 -4.59
N ALA A 192 -27.73 -20.66 -4.76
CA ALA A 192 -27.50 -19.98 -6.04
C ALA A 192 -26.05 -19.52 -6.27
N TYR A 193 -25.33 -19.26 -5.20
CA TYR A 193 -23.95 -18.70 -5.25
C TYR A 193 -22.99 -19.57 -4.45
N ARG A 194 -21.83 -19.84 -5.03
CA ARG A 194 -20.73 -20.51 -4.35
C ARG A 194 -19.46 -19.73 -4.63
N SER A 195 -18.93 -19.09 -3.59
CA SER A 195 -17.70 -18.31 -3.67
C SER A 195 -16.64 -18.91 -2.75
N PHE A 196 -15.37 -18.79 -3.11
CA PHE A 196 -14.29 -19.20 -2.22
C PHE A 196 -14.34 -18.37 -0.91
N THR A 197 -14.06 -19.02 0.21
CA THR A 197 -14.19 -18.45 1.56
C THR A 197 -12.86 -18.29 2.26
N SER A 198 -11.78 -18.80 1.67
CA SER A 198 -10.44 -18.74 2.20
C SER A 198 -9.54 -17.99 1.23
N SER A 199 -8.54 -17.30 1.72
CA SER A 199 -7.58 -16.63 0.86
C SER A 199 -6.78 -17.63 0.00
N ILE A 200 -6.47 -17.22 -1.23
CA ILE A 200 -5.67 -17.96 -2.19
C ILE A 200 -4.28 -17.31 -2.23
N ILE A 201 -3.23 -18.12 -2.15
CA ILE A 201 -1.85 -17.66 -2.29
C ILE A 201 -1.37 -17.99 -3.71
N LEU A 202 -0.82 -17.00 -4.39
CA LEU A 202 -0.41 -17.10 -5.79
C LEU A 202 1.04 -16.66 -5.97
N PRO A 203 1.76 -17.26 -6.91
CA PRO A 203 3.05 -16.74 -7.35
C PRO A 203 2.87 -15.36 -8.03
N PRO A 204 3.89 -14.49 -8.00
CA PRO A 204 3.75 -13.09 -8.40
C PRO A 204 3.68 -12.87 -9.92
N ASP A 205 3.98 -13.87 -10.71
CA ASP A 205 3.94 -13.87 -12.18
C ASP A 205 2.54 -14.19 -12.74
N LEU A 206 1.60 -14.62 -11.89
CA LEU A 206 0.22 -14.82 -12.32
C LEU A 206 -0.58 -13.53 -12.23
N SER A 207 -1.25 -13.19 -13.31
CA SER A 207 -2.24 -12.12 -13.33
C SER A 207 -3.59 -12.62 -12.80
N ILE A 208 -4.24 -11.77 -12.01
CA ILE A 208 -5.62 -11.99 -11.56
C ILE A 208 -6.48 -11.04 -12.40
N ARG A 209 -7.40 -11.62 -13.17
CA ARG A 209 -8.36 -10.87 -13.98
C ARG A 209 -9.72 -10.89 -13.29
N ILE A 210 -10.27 -9.72 -13.06
CA ILE A 210 -11.55 -9.52 -12.37
C ILE A 210 -12.44 -8.69 -13.27
N ASN A 211 -13.54 -9.29 -13.73
CA ASN A 211 -14.51 -8.62 -14.59
C ASN A 211 -15.87 -8.60 -13.88
N PRO A 212 -16.57 -7.44 -13.82
CA PRO A 212 -17.95 -7.40 -13.37
C PRO A 212 -18.82 -8.31 -14.27
N GLU A 213 -19.82 -8.95 -13.67
CA GLU A 213 -20.71 -9.85 -14.42
C GLU A 213 -21.75 -9.09 -15.24
N TYR A 214 -22.23 -7.98 -14.69
CA TYR A 214 -23.31 -7.21 -15.29
C TYR A 214 -22.84 -5.82 -15.73
N ASN A 215 -23.16 -5.45 -16.97
CA ASN A 215 -23.02 -4.07 -17.42
C ASN A 215 -24.15 -3.25 -16.80
N GLY A 216 -23.80 -2.20 -16.03
CA GLY A 216 -24.77 -1.35 -15.34
C GLY A 216 -24.94 -1.64 -13.85
N ASP A 217 -24.12 -2.52 -13.27
CA ASP A 217 -23.93 -2.58 -11.82
C ASP A 217 -23.43 -1.22 -11.30
N PRO A 218 -23.77 -0.87 -10.05
CA PRO A 218 -23.19 0.32 -9.43
C PRO A 218 -21.66 0.26 -9.55
N GLY A 219 -21.03 1.41 -9.78
CA GLY A 219 -19.61 1.52 -10.05
C GLY A 219 -18.74 0.70 -9.12
N LEU A 220 -17.62 0.25 -9.62
CA LEU A 220 -16.61 -0.44 -8.82
C LEU A 220 -15.64 0.58 -8.23
N LEU A 221 -15.37 0.44 -6.96
CA LEU A 221 -14.31 1.14 -6.26
C LEU A 221 -13.02 0.31 -6.32
N ILE A 222 -11.97 0.92 -6.83
CA ILE A 222 -10.61 0.41 -6.76
C ILE A 222 -9.90 1.16 -5.66
N VAL A 223 -9.41 0.44 -4.66
CA VAL A 223 -8.89 1.06 -3.42
C VAL A 223 -7.47 0.55 -3.14
N PRO A 224 -6.43 1.16 -3.72
CA PRO A 224 -5.05 0.88 -3.37
C PRO A 224 -4.71 1.55 -2.03
N ASP A 225 -4.24 0.77 -1.04
CA ASP A 225 -3.79 1.24 0.28
C ASP A 225 -4.78 2.22 0.95
N GLY A 226 -6.09 1.98 0.79
CA GLY A 226 -7.14 2.82 1.37
C GLY A 226 -7.55 4.06 0.56
N MET A 227 -6.98 4.30 -0.62
CA MET A 227 -7.35 5.42 -1.51
C MET A 227 -8.42 5.00 -2.51
N GLU A 228 -9.61 5.59 -2.43
CA GLU A 228 -10.76 5.20 -3.23
C GLU A 228 -10.78 5.89 -4.61
N TYR A 229 -10.93 5.08 -5.66
CA TYR A 229 -11.14 5.53 -7.03
C TYR A 229 -12.39 4.86 -7.59
N LEU A 230 -13.41 5.67 -7.91
CA LEU A 230 -14.65 5.18 -8.50
C LEU A 230 -14.51 5.05 -10.02
N HIS A 231 -14.96 3.92 -10.54
CA HIS A 231 -15.10 3.66 -11.97
C HIS A 231 -16.54 3.27 -12.28
N GLU A 232 -17.21 4.11 -13.03
CA GLU A 232 -18.55 3.86 -13.58
C GLU A 232 -18.39 3.18 -14.94
N GLY A 233 -18.98 2.00 -15.10
CA GLY A 233 -18.92 1.17 -16.32
C GLY A 233 -20.11 1.43 -17.26
#